data_ab50104f1b5e4e4183f771fab66b1e6f
#
_entry.id   ab50104f1b5e4e4183f771fab66b1e6f
#
_cell.length_a   1.000
_cell.length_b   1.000
_cell.length_c   1.000
_cell.angle_alpha   90.00
_cell.angle_beta   90.00
_cell.angle_gamma   90.00
#
_symmetry.space_group_name_H-M   'P 1'
#
loop_
_entity.id
_entity.type
_entity.pdbx_description
1 polymer ?
#
loop_
_entity_poly.entity_id
_entity_poly.type
_entity_poly.pdbx_seq_one_letter_code
_entity_poly.pdbx_strand_id
1 'polypeptide(L)'
;MIALMKTFSFLFAVSLVFAQSGADAAEQTWTGKIADSACGAKHEEAAEGQGVMADRECTQACVRGGSKYVLVVDGKVLQIANQDNKDLATHAGHAVKMTGELKGNAITVTKIEM
;
A
#
# COMPACT_ATOMS: atom_id res chain seq x y z
N MET A 1 31.52 -53.48 -40.24
CA MET A 1 30.63 -53.28 -39.08
C MET A 1 30.58 -51.84 -38.76
N ILE A 2 29.45 -51.22 -38.99
CA ILE A 2 29.29 -49.83 -38.75
C ILE A 2 28.61 -49.67 -37.39
N ALA A 3 29.33 -49.11 -36.46
CA ALA A 3 28.74 -48.75 -35.20
C ALA A 3 27.88 -47.49 -35.41
N LEU A 4 26.60 -47.67 -35.35
CA LEU A 4 25.67 -46.56 -35.34
C LEU A 4 25.76 -45.87 -33.99
N MET A 5 26.52 -44.81 -33.94
CA MET A 5 26.42 -43.89 -32.84
C MET A 5 25.16 -43.04 -33.05
N LYS A 6 24.12 -43.46 -32.38
CA LYS A 6 22.97 -42.60 -32.24
C LYS A 6 23.36 -41.50 -31.24
N THR A 7 23.74 -40.39 -31.76
CA THR A 7 23.80 -39.18 -30.96
C THR A 7 22.38 -38.79 -30.62
N PHE A 8 21.97 -39.15 -29.43
CA PHE A 8 20.74 -38.64 -28.85
C PHE A 8 21.03 -37.21 -28.43
N SER A 9 20.68 -36.30 -29.32
CA SER A 9 20.68 -34.90 -28.99
C SER A 9 19.47 -34.65 -28.13
N PHE A 10 19.64 -34.72 -26.84
CA PHE A 10 18.63 -34.29 -25.90
C PHE A 10 18.63 -32.75 -25.89
N LEU A 11 17.81 -32.20 -26.73
CA LEU A 11 17.45 -30.80 -26.63
C LEU A 11 16.55 -30.68 -25.40
N PHE A 12 17.17 -30.42 -24.29
CA PHE A 12 16.46 -29.96 -23.11
C PHE A 12 16.02 -28.50 -23.38
N ALA A 13 14.87 -28.36 -23.96
CA ALA A 13 14.23 -27.07 -23.97
C ALA A 13 13.75 -26.78 -22.54
N VAL A 14 14.62 -26.21 -21.75
CA VAL A 14 14.22 -25.62 -20.47
C VAL A 14 13.39 -24.40 -20.83
N SER A 15 12.10 -24.61 -20.94
CA SER A 15 11.18 -23.50 -20.95
C SER A 15 11.21 -22.90 -19.55
N LEU A 16 12.10 -21.94 -19.36
CA LEU A 16 11.98 -21.06 -18.20
C LEU A 16 10.69 -20.26 -18.40
N VAL A 17 9.62 -20.79 -17.86
CA VAL A 17 8.46 -19.99 -17.63
C VAL A 17 8.80 -19.09 -16.47
N PHE A 18 9.34 -17.92 -16.80
CA PHE A 18 9.27 -16.83 -15.87
C PHE A 18 7.79 -16.53 -15.70
N ALA A 19 7.20 -17.06 -14.65
CA ALA A 19 6.01 -16.46 -14.14
C ALA A 19 6.42 -15.05 -13.77
N GLN A 20 6.22 -14.14 -14.67
CA GLN A 20 6.24 -12.77 -14.33
C GLN A 20 5.01 -12.53 -13.46
N SER A 21 5.21 -12.71 -12.18
CA SER A 21 4.47 -11.89 -11.25
C SER A 21 4.84 -10.48 -11.67
N GLY A 22 3.99 -9.87 -12.45
CA GLY A 22 4.29 -8.61 -13.05
C GLY A 22 4.74 -7.64 -12.00
N ALA A 23 5.58 -6.70 -12.39
CA ALA A 23 5.87 -5.50 -11.64
C ALA A 23 4.58 -4.77 -11.22
N ASP A 24 3.44 -5.26 -11.62
CA ASP A 24 2.13 -4.89 -11.15
C ASP A 24 2.01 -5.39 -9.73
N ALA A 25 2.02 -4.44 -8.84
CA ALA A 25 1.97 -4.69 -7.44
C ALA A 25 0.82 -5.63 -7.11
N ALA A 26 1.14 -6.77 -6.57
CA ALA A 26 0.15 -7.61 -5.93
C ALA A 26 -0.56 -6.80 -4.85
N GLU A 27 -1.84 -7.02 -4.66
CA GLU A 27 -2.54 -6.43 -3.53
C GLU A 27 -1.86 -6.79 -2.23
N GLN A 28 -1.68 -5.78 -1.39
CA GLN A 28 -1.11 -5.91 -0.06
C GLN A 28 -2.08 -5.30 0.95
N THR A 29 -1.94 -5.70 2.18
CA THR A 29 -2.70 -5.14 3.30
C THR A 29 -1.74 -4.57 4.32
N TRP A 30 -2.00 -3.33 4.71
CA TRP A 30 -1.24 -2.63 5.74
C TRP A 30 -2.15 -2.30 6.91
N THR A 31 -1.61 -2.39 8.10
CA THR A 31 -2.26 -1.85 9.29
C THR A 31 -1.61 -0.53 9.63
N GLY A 32 -2.39 0.53 9.67
CA GLY A 32 -1.88 1.87 9.92
C GLY A 32 -2.98 2.85 10.25
N LYS A 33 -2.62 4.10 10.42
CA LYS A 33 -3.56 5.17 10.74
C LYS A 33 -3.73 6.08 9.52
N ILE A 34 -4.96 6.44 9.21
CA ILE A 34 -5.24 7.45 8.20
C ILE A 34 -5.01 8.82 8.81
N ALA A 35 -4.08 9.56 8.24
CA ALA A 35 -3.68 10.89 8.66
C ALA A 35 -3.67 11.85 7.48
N ASP A 36 -3.19 13.05 7.69
CA ASP A 36 -3.02 14.04 6.63
C ASP A 36 -1.55 14.25 6.30
N SER A 37 -1.30 14.72 5.08
CA SER A 37 0.07 14.89 4.56
C SER A 37 0.83 16.03 5.24
N ALA A 38 0.15 16.98 5.87
CA ALA A 38 0.80 18.10 6.54
C ALA A 38 1.49 17.67 7.84
N CYS A 39 0.86 16.77 8.60
CA CYS A 39 1.38 16.31 9.89
C CYS A 39 2.02 14.92 9.79
N GLY A 40 1.53 14.05 8.93
CA GLY A 40 2.08 12.71 8.76
C GLY A 40 2.27 11.96 10.08
N ALA A 41 3.45 11.41 10.30
CA ALA A 41 3.77 10.67 11.51
C ALA A 41 3.73 11.52 12.78
N LYS A 42 4.03 12.81 12.69
CA LYS A 42 3.94 13.73 13.83
C LYS A 42 2.53 13.91 14.35
N HIS A 43 1.55 13.84 13.46
CA HIS A 43 0.16 13.91 13.84
C HIS A 43 -0.21 12.75 14.76
N GLU A 44 0.30 11.57 14.48
CA GLU A 44 0.11 10.39 15.32
C GLU A 44 0.71 10.60 16.72
N GLU A 45 1.90 11.15 16.80
CA GLU A 45 2.54 11.47 18.09
C GLU A 45 1.79 12.54 18.88
N ALA A 46 1.35 13.58 18.21
CA ALA A 46 0.61 14.67 18.86
C ALA A 46 -0.73 14.23 19.42
N ALA A 47 -1.31 13.19 18.86
CA ALA A 47 -2.59 12.65 19.29
C ALA A 47 -2.48 11.76 20.55
N GLU A 48 -1.28 11.38 20.92
CA GLU A 48 -1.03 10.56 22.09
C GLU A 48 -1.45 11.30 23.37
N GLY A 49 -2.63 11.04 23.84
CA GLY A 49 -3.25 11.71 24.98
C GLY A 49 -4.44 12.59 24.67
N GLN A 50 -4.73 12.83 23.39
CA GLN A 50 -5.91 13.57 22.96
C GLN A 50 -7.05 12.69 22.44
N GLY A 51 -6.75 11.43 22.19
CA GLY A 51 -7.71 10.45 21.72
C GLY A 51 -8.04 10.53 20.24
N VAL A 52 -8.77 9.53 19.78
CA VAL A 52 -9.09 9.30 18.37
C VAL A 52 -9.93 10.43 17.76
N MET A 53 -10.77 11.09 18.55
CA MET A 53 -11.61 12.19 18.08
C MET A 53 -10.80 13.40 17.65
N ALA A 54 -9.78 13.76 18.42
CA ALA A 54 -8.88 14.86 18.06
C ALA A 54 -8.10 14.58 16.79
N ASP A 55 -7.62 13.36 16.61
CA ASP A 55 -6.96 12.91 15.39
C ASP A 55 -7.85 13.05 14.16
N ARG A 56 -9.07 12.58 14.27
CA ARG A 56 -10.05 12.63 13.20
C ARG A 56 -10.35 14.05 12.77
N GLU A 57 -10.65 14.91 13.73
CA GLU A 57 -10.98 16.31 13.48
C GLU A 57 -9.80 17.06 12.86
N CYS A 58 -8.61 16.82 13.37
CA CYS A 58 -7.39 17.43 12.86
C CYS A 58 -7.08 16.98 11.43
N THR A 59 -7.17 15.69 11.15
CA THR A 59 -6.98 15.15 9.81
C THR A 59 -8.00 15.71 8.83
N GLN A 60 -9.27 15.73 9.20
CA GLN A 60 -10.32 16.28 8.34
C GLN A 60 -10.17 17.78 8.10
N ALA A 61 -9.78 18.53 9.11
CA ALA A 61 -9.54 19.96 8.97
C ALA A 61 -8.36 20.25 8.02
N CYS A 62 -7.27 19.51 8.16
CA CYS A 62 -6.11 19.64 7.28
C CYS A 62 -6.44 19.27 5.84
N VAL A 63 -7.19 18.21 5.63
CA VAL A 63 -7.61 17.81 4.28
C VAL A 63 -8.54 18.86 3.65
N ARG A 64 -9.46 19.44 4.40
CA ARG A 64 -10.28 20.55 3.92
C ARG A 64 -9.43 21.77 3.55
N GLY A 65 -8.29 21.95 4.20
CA GLY A 65 -7.33 23.01 3.91
C GLY A 65 -6.40 22.73 2.75
N GLY A 66 -6.52 21.57 2.08
CA GLY A 66 -5.74 21.21 0.90
C GLY A 66 -4.72 20.09 1.10
N SER A 67 -4.57 19.57 2.31
CA SER A 67 -3.73 18.40 2.57
C SER A 67 -4.37 17.14 2.01
N LYS A 68 -3.55 16.12 1.77
CA LYS A 68 -4.01 14.83 1.27
C LYS A 68 -4.06 13.81 2.40
N TYR A 69 -4.93 12.83 2.26
CA TYR A 69 -4.89 11.66 3.13
C TYR A 69 -3.62 10.84 2.88
N VAL A 70 -3.05 10.33 3.95
CA VAL A 70 -1.91 9.41 3.92
C VAL A 70 -2.17 8.27 4.90
N LEU A 71 -1.44 7.18 4.74
CA LEU A 71 -1.44 6.08 5.69
C LEU A 71 -0.12 6.08 6.44
N VAL A 72 -0.18 6.11 7.76
CA VAL A 72 1.01 6.01 8.61
C VAL A 72 1.13 4.58 9.12
N VAL A 73 2.20 3.92 8.74
CA VAL A 73 2.52 2.53 9.12
C VAL A 73 3.87 2.51 9.81
N ASP A 74 3.89 2.16 11.08
CA ASP A 74 5.13 2.09 11.88
C ASP A 74 6.01 3.36 11.74
N GLY A 75 5.39 4.53 11.81
CA GLY A 75 6.05 5.82 11.67
C GLY A 75 6.41 6.22 10.25
N LYS A 76 6.14 5.39 9.26
CA LYS A 76 6.36 5.70 7.84
C LYS A 76 5.09 6.23 7.21
N VAL A 77 5.23 7.25 6.39
CA VAL A 77 4.12 7.86 5.68
C VAL A 77 4.04 7.29 4.27
N LEU A 78 2.93 6.63 3.97
CA LEU A 78 2.61 6.16 2.63
C LEU A 78 1.56 7.07 2.02
N GLN A 79 1.79 7.49 0.79
CA GLN A 79 0.84 8.31 0.06
C GLN A 79 -0.34 7.46 -0.41
N ILE A 80 -1.47 8.11 -0.64
CA ILE A 80 -2.67 7.47 -1.19
C ILE A 80 -2.95 8.09 -2.55
N ALA A 81 -2.98 7.27 -3.58
CA ALA A 81 -3.15 7.74 -4.95
C ALA A 81 -4.59 8.16 -5.24
N ASN A 82 -5.56 7.38 -4.78
CA ASN A 82 -6.99 7.64 -5.02
C ASN A 82 -7.64 8.35 -3.83
N GLN A 83 -7.39 9.65 -3.73
CA GLN A 83 -7.88 10.52 -2.65
C GLN A 83 -9.40 10.62 -2.56
N ASP A 84 -10.11 10.27 -3.60
CA ASP A 84 -11.56 10.31 -3.71
C ASP A 84 -12.28 9.11 -3.08
N ASN A 85 -11.53 8.16 -2.54
CA ASN A 85 -12.12 7.05 -1.82
C ASN A 85 -12.84 7.54 -0.56
N LYS A 86 -14.15 7.31 -0.49
CA LYS A 86 -15.01 7.82 0.58
C LYS A 86 -14.65 7.29 1.96
N ASP A 87 -14.09 6.10 2.02
CA ASP A 87 -13.71 5.47 3.28
C ASP A 87 -12.54 6.18 3.97
N LEU A 88 -11.76 6.96 3.22
CA LEU A 88 -10.70 7.79 3.79
C LEU A 88 -11.27 8.82 4.77
N ALA A 89 -12.28 9.54 4.36
CA ALA A 89 -12.94 10.53 5.23
C ALA A 89 -13.67 9.85 6.40
N THR A 90 -14.30 8.71 6.13
CA THR A 90 -15.05 7.97 7.15
C THR A 90 -14.13 7.47 8.28
N HIS A 91 -12.93 7.04 7.94
CA HIS A 91 -11.98 6.46 8.89
C HIS A 91 -10.79 7.38 9.20
N ALA A 92 -10.87 8.65 8.85
CA ALA A 92 -9.81 9.61 9.13
C ALA A 92 -9.44 9.62 10.62
N GLY A 93 -8.14 9.55 10.90
CA GLY A 93 -7.62 9.50 12.26
C GLY A 93 -7.71 8.13 12.95
N HIS A 94 -8.29 7.16 12.29
CA HIS A 94 -8.46 5.82 12.85
C HIS A 94 -7.38 4.85 12.36
N ALA A 95 -7.04 3.88 13.19
CA ALA A 95 -6.27 2.72 12.78
C ALA A 95 -7.14 1.81 11.93
N VAL A 96 -6.65 1.44 10.77
CA VAL A 96 -7.38 0.64 9.78
C VAL A 96 -6.50 -0.44 9.18
N LYS A 97 -7.13 -1.43 8.57
CA LYS A 97 -6.50 -2.32 7.60
C LYS A 97 -6.81 -1.82 6.20
N MET A 98 -5.79 -1.41 5.50
CA MET A 98 -5.92 -0.88 4.15
C MET A 98 -5.34 -1.86 3.16
N THR A 99 -6.15 -2.26 2.19
CA THR A 99 -5.73 -3.15 1.11
C THR A 99 -5.64 -2.36 -0.18
N GLY A 100 -4.60 -2.60 -0.94
CA GLY A 100 -4.39 -1.92 -2.22
C GLY A 100 -3.08 -2.31 -2.87
N GLU A 101 -2.74 -1.61 -3.93
CA GLU A 101 -1.51 -1.79 -4.67
C GLU A 101 -0.54 -0.65 -4.37
N LEU A 102 0.69 -1.00 -4.02
CA LEU A 102 1.74 -0.02 -3.77
C LEU A 102 2.56 0.19 -5.04
N LYS A 103 2.62 1.44 -5.50
CA LYS A 103 3.51 1.87 -6.59
C LYS A 103 4.41 2.98 -6.05
N GLY A 104 5.71 2.71 -5.97
CA GLY A 104 6.62 3.62 -5.28
C GLY A 104 6.25 3.67 -3.79
N ASN A 105 5.81 4.83 -3.31
CA ASN A 105 5.30 5.01 -1.94
C ASN A 105 3.82 5.43 -1.92
N ALA A 106 3.10 5.22 -3.01
CA ALA A 106 1.69 5.55 -3.13
C ALA A 106 0.84 4.30 -3.25
N ILE A 107 -0.20 4.22 -2.43
CA ILE A 107 -1.15 3.12 -2.40
C ILE A 107 -2.37 3.48 -3.24
N THR A 108 -2.74 2.62 -4.17
CA THR A 108 -4.07 2.66 -4.79
C THR A 108 -4.99 1.77 -3.97
N VAL A 109 -5.84 2.38 -3.18
CA VAL A 109 -6.68 1.69 -2.20
C VAL A 109 -7.83 0.99 -2.88
N THR A 110 -8.04 -0.28 -2.53
CA THR A 110 -9.19 -1.06 -2.97
C THR A 110 -10.16 -1.36 -1.83
N LYS A 111 -9.67 -1.43 -0.60
CA LYS A 111 -10.50 -1.77 0.55
C LYS A 111 -9.91 -1.16 1.83
N ILE A 112 -10.79 -0.68 2.69
CA ILE A 112 -10.44 -0.21 4.03
C ILE A 112 -11.36 -0.92 5.03
N GLU A 113 -10.75 -1.53 6.04
CA GLU A 113 -11.43 -2.22 7.14
C GLU A 113 -10.97 -1.67 8.49
N MET A 114 -11.86 -1.71 9.44
CA MET A 114 -11.54 -1.39 10.85
C MET A 114 -11.10 -2.65 11.60
#